data_ed1e739c300a46d354354e2cca73e3ab
#
_entry.id   ed1e739c300a46d354354e2cca73e3ab
#
_cell.length_a   1.000
_cell.length_b   1.000
_cell.length_c   1.000
_cell.angle_alpha   90.00
_cell.angle_beta   90.00
_cell.angle_gamma   90.00
#
_symmetry.space_group_name_H-M   'P 1'
#
loop_
_entity.id
_entity.type
_entity.pdbx_description
1 polymer ?
#
loop_
_entity_poly.entity_id
_entity_poly.type
_entity_poly.pdbx_seq_one_letter_code
_entity_poly.pdbx_strand_id
1 'polypeptide(L)'
;LMRIYGATTIYGSDIALSCYGMMMKIYQIAHSMLVGLSSGTQPINGFNYGAKQYDRVKTTYRYAFIFSFLISIFWFLIYMIFPSYIAKLFVSNSPMYQEFAKLCFRTYMMVFFIYGMPMVTSSFFQAIGKPSKALLLSLSRQAFFLIPLSLILSSQFGLKGALIAAPVADTLTFIVAMILIIYEFRTWKTKGFI
;
A
#
# COMPACT_ATOMS: atom_id res chain seq x y z
N LEU A 1 5.13 0.82 18.91
CA LEU A 1 5.94 -0.37 18.64
C LEU A 1 7.40 0.00 18.36
N MET A 2 7.71 0.89 17.41
CA MET A 2 9.10 1.31 17.08
C MET A 2 9.88 1.82 18.29
N ARG A 3 9.26 2.60 19.18
CA ARG A 3 9.91 3.08 20.40
C ARG A 3 10.19 1.96 21.40
N ILE A 4 9.21 1.08 21.62
CA ILE A 4 9.29 -0.01 22.61
C ILE A 4 10.32 -1.06 22.17
N TYR A 5 10.17 -1.60 20.97
CA TYR A 5 11.06 -2.64 20.46
C TYR A 5 12.37 -2.09 19.90
N GLY A 6 12.45 -0.81 19.54
CA GLY A 6 13.71 -0.16 19.16
C GLY A 6 14.67 -0.08 20.35
N ALA A 7 14.16 0.20 21.55
CA ALA A 7 14.95 0.27 22.77
C ALA A 7 15.66 -1.06 23.12
N THR A 8 15.14 -2.20 22.67
CA THR A 8 15.74 -3.53 22.89
C THR A 8 16.76 -3.94 21.84
N THR A 9 17.03 -3.08 20.86
CA THR A 9 17.99 -3.35 19.78
C THR A 9 19.23 -2.46 19.90
N ILE A 10 20.27 -2.83 19.16
CA ILE A 10 21.52 -2.04 19.06
C ILE A 10 21.29 -0.61 18.51
N TYR A 11 20.19 -0.38 17.80
CA TYR A 11 19.85 0.91 17.18
C TYR A 11 19.27 1.92 18.17
N GLY A 12 18.67 1.44 19.27
CA GLY A 12 17.98 2.31 20.23
C GLY A 12 16.62 2.84 19.75
N SER A 13 15.86 3.41 20.66
CA SER A 13 14.51 3.94 20.38
C SER A 13 14.52 5.13 19.42
N ASP A 14 15.50 6.01 19.54
CA ASP A 14 15.53 7.30 18.84
C ASP A 14 15.87 7.12 17.36
N ILE A 15 16.85 6.29 17.05
CA ILE A 15 17.20 5.96 15.66
C ILE A 15 16.05 5.20 15.00
N ALA A 16 15.47 4.22 15.70
CA ALA A 16 14.35 3.45 15.15
C ALA A 16 13.14 4.33 14.83
N LEU A 17 12.76 5.24 15.74
CA LEU A 17 11.62 6.13 15.56
C LEU A 17 11.89 7.19 14.47
N SER A 18 13.08 7.82 14.50
CA SER A 18 13.47 8.84 13.52
C SER A 18 13.52 8.25 12.10
N CYS A 19 14.13 7.09 11.93
CA CYS A 19 14.25 6.38 10.67
C CYS A 19 12.88 5.98 10.09
N TYR A 20 12.01 5.45 10.95
CA TYR A 20 10.64 5.11 10.56
C TYR A 20 9.84 6.36 10.17
N GLY A 21 9.99 7.47 10.91
CA GLY A 21 9.35 8.73 10.59
C GLY A 21 9.80 9.30 9.24
N MET A 22 11.10 9.22 8.94
CA MET A 22 11.66 9.60 7.63
C MET A 22 11.07 8.72 6.52
N MET A 23 11.08 7.41 6.69
CA MET A 23 10.52 6.46 5.73
C MET A 23 9.04 6.75 5.45
N MET A 24 8.25 7.07 6.47
CA MET A 24 6.83 7.42 6.31
C MET A 24 6.60 8.71 5.53
N LYS A 25 7.49 9.71 5.62
CA LYS A 25 7.41 10.93 4.81
C LYS A 25 7.62 10.62 3.32
N ILE A 26 8.59 9.78 3.00
CA ILE A 26 8.85 9.36 1.61
C ILE A 26 7.70 8.48 1.07
N TYR A 27 7.21 7.55 1.90
CA TYR A 27 6.02 6.77 1.58
C TYR A 27 4.82 7.65 1.23
N GLN A 28 4.60 8.76 1.97
CA GLN A 28 3.49 9.68 1.75
C GLN A 28 3.53 10.32 0.35
N ILE A 29 4.71 10.58 -0.21
CA ILE A 29 4.86 11.11 -1.58
C ILE A 29 4.34 10.08 -2.59
N ALA A 30 4.79 8.83 -2.49
CA ALA A 30 4.32 7.75 -3.35
C ALA A 30 2.81 7.50 -3.21
N HIS A 31 2.32 7.50 -1.98
CA HIS A 31 0.90 7.37 -1.66
C HIS A 31 0.06 8.46 -2.33
N SER A 32 0.49 9.72 -2.27
CA SER A 32 -0.23 10.85 -2.86
C SER A 32 -0.40 10.73 -4.38
N MET A 33 0.60 10.17 -5.09
CA MET A 33 0.49 9.92 -6.54
C MET A 33 -0.58 8.86 -6.84
N LEU A 34 -0.67 7.82 -6.03
CA LEU A 34 -1.70 6.78 -6.16
C LEU A 34 -3.10 7.29 -5.80
N VAL A 35 -3.20 8.18 -4.80
CA VAL A 35 -4.46 8.90 -4.47
C VAL A 35 -4.90 9.72 -5.66
N GLY A 36 -4.00 10.49 -6.27
CA GLY A 36 -4.30 11.31 -7.44
C GLY A 36 -4.85 10.48 -8.61
N LEU A 37 -4.18 9.36 -8.95
CA LEU A 37 -4.65 8.42 -9.97
C LEU A 37 -6.04 7.86 -9.64
N SER A 38 -6.24 7.39 -8.40
CA SER A 38 -7.50 6.80 -7.95
C SER A 38 -8.65 7.80 -8.00
N SER A 39 -8.43 9.03 -7.51
CA SER A 39 -9.43 10.09 -7.50
C SER A 39 -9.75 10.60 -8.91
N GLY A 40 -8.75 10.68 -9.80
CA GLY A 40 -8.97 11.09 -11.20
C GLY A 40 -9.78 10.08 -12.01
N THR A 41 -9.68 8.79 -11.70
CA THR A 41 -10.45 7.75 -12.40
C THR A 41 -11.87 7.55 -11.85
N GLN A 42 -12.15 8.03 -10.65
CA GLN A 42 -13.44 7.86 -9.97
C GLN A 42 -14.62 8.48 -10.72
N PRO A 43 -14.58 9.76 -11.17
CA PRO A 43 -15.68 10.36 -11.94
C PRO A 43 -15.89 9.68 -13.29
N ILE A 44 -14.81 9.23 -13.96
CA ILE A 44 -14.89 8.53 -15.25
C ILE A 44 -15.64 7.20 -15.08
N ASN A 45 -15.29 6.43 -14.06
CA ASN A 45 -15.96 5.16 -13.75
C ASN A 45 -17.43 5.39 -13.37
N GLY A 46 -17.72 6.38 -12.52
CA GLY A 46 -19.06 6.69 -12.06
C GLY A 46 -19.98 7.13 -13.21
N PHE A 47 -19.51 8.03 -14.06
CA PHE A 47 -20.27 8.50 -15.22
C PHE A 47 -20.58 7.37 -16.21
N ASN A 48 -19.57 6.59 -16.62
CA ASN A 48 -19.77 5.48 -17.55
C ASN A 48 -20.64 4.36 -16.95
N TYR A 49 -20.53 4.12 -15.63
CA TYR A 49 -21.38 3.15 -14.95
C TYR A 49 -22.86 3.60 -14.93
N GLY A 50 -23.13 4.87 -14.63
CA GLY A 50 -24.46 5.44 -14.67
C GLY A 50 -25.08 5.43 -16.09
N ALA A 51 -24.24 5.63 -17.12
CA ALA A 51 -24.61 5.52 -18.52
C ALA A 51 -24.72 4.07 -19.03
N LYS A 52 -24.56 3.06 -18.17
CA LYS A 52 -24.56 1.62 -18.50
C LYS A 52 -23.50 1.20 -19.53
N GLN A 53 -22.42 1.97 -19.66
CA GLN A 53 -21.30 1.70 -20.57
C GLN A 53 -20.25 0.82 -19.87
N TYR A 54 -20.62 -0.40 -19.53
CA TYR A 54 -19.80 -1.29 -18.69
C TYR A 54 -18.44 -1.65 -19.29
N ASP A 55 -18.34 -1.75 -20.61
CA ASP A 55 -17.06 -2.01 -21.29
C ASP A 55 -16.07 -0.85 -21.08
N ARG A 56 -16.55 0.40 -21.12
CA ARG A 56 -15.73 1.57 -20.82
C ARG A 56 -15.29 1.60 -19.36
N VAL A 57 -16.18 1.25 -18.44
CA VAL A 57 -15.84 1.14 -17.02
C VAL A 57 -14.74 0.11 -16.80
N LYS A 58 -14.86 -1.07 -17.40
CA LYS A 58 -13.85 -2.13 -17.32
C LYS A 58 -12.51 -1.71 -17.92
N THR A 59 -12.55 -1.02 -19.06
CA THR A 59 -11.36 -0.50 -19.72
C THR A 59 -10.67 0.57 -18.88
N THR A 60 -11.40 1.52 -18.32
CA THR A 60 -10.88 2.56 -17.41
C THR A 60 -10.25 1.92 -16.17
N TYR A 61 -10.94 0.96 -15.56
CA TYR A 61 -10.40 0.24 -14.41
C TYR A 61 -9.09 -0.50 -14.76
N ARG A 62 -9.05 -1.19 -15.91
CA ARG A 62 -7.85 -1.90 -16.36
C ARG A 62 -6.65 -0.97 -16.52
N TYR A 63 -6.84 0.18 -17.16
CA TYR A 63 -5.77 1.18 -17.28
C TYR A 63 -5.35 1.74 -15.93
N ALA A 64 -6.30 2.11 -15.08
CA ALA A 64 -5.99 2.60 -13.73
C ALA A 64 -5.20 1.56 -12.91
N PHE A 65 -5.56 0.28 -13.02
CA PHE A 65 -4.86 -0.83 -12.38
C PHE A 65 -3.42 -0.98 -12.89
N ILE A 66 -3.21 -0.93 -14.21
CA ILE A 66 -1.88 -1.00 -14.83
C ILE A 66 -1.04 0.22 -14.41
N PHE A 67 -1.58 1.43 -14.48
CA PHE A 67 -0.85 2.63 -14.09
C PHE A 67 -0.51 2.63 -12.59
N SER A 68 -1.41 2.15 -11.73
CA SER A 68 -1.11 2.02 -10.30
C SER A 68 0.02 1.03 -10.04
N PHE A 69 0.08 -0.06 -10.80
CA PHE A 69 1.19 -1.01 -10.75
C PHE A 69 2.51 -0.39 -11.19
N LEU A 70 2.52 0.35 -12.31
CA LEU A 70 3.71 1.02 -12.80
C LEU A 70 4.25 2.07 -11.81
N ILE A 71 3.36 2.89 -11.23
CA ILE A 71 3.74 3.85 -10.18
C ILE A 71 4.30 3.11 -8.96
N SER A 72 3.65 2.03 -8.54
CA SER A 72 4.08 1.25 -7.38
C SER A 72 5.43 0.55 -7.62
N ILE A 73 5.68 -0.01 -8.80
CA ILE A 73 6.97 -0.57 -9.18
C ILE A 73 8.06 0.50 -9.22
N PHE A 74 7.78 1.68 -9.78
CA PHE A 74 8.74 2.78 -9.82
C PHE A 74 9.22 3.15 -8.40
N TRP A 75 8.30 3.36 -7.47
CA TRP A 75 8.64 3.66 -6.08
C TRP A 75 9.28 2.48 -5.35
N PHE A 76 8.82 1.25 -5.61
CA PHE A 76 9.45 0.04 -5.09
C PHE A 76 10.94 -0.03 -5.47
N LEU A 77 11.27 0.23 -6.73
CA LEU A 77 12.66 0.24 -7.19
C LEU A 77 13.48 1.32 -6.50
N ILE A 78 12.92 2.52 -6.30
CA ILE A 78 13.58 3.60 -5.54
C ILE A 78 13.88 3.14 -4.11
N TYR A 79 12.92 2.51 -3.43
CA TYR A 79 13.11 2.04 -2.06
C TYR A 79 14.10 0.89 -1.94
N MET A 80 14.19 0.02 -2.95
CA MET A 80 15.11 -1.13 -2.93
C MET A 80 16.53 -0.75 -3.34
N ILE A 81 16.70 0.13 -4.32
CA ILE A 81 18.00 0.48 -4.90
C ILE A 81 18.67 1.61 -4.11
N PHE A 82 17.92 2.65 -3.72
CA PHE A 82 18.46 3.89 -3.18
C PHE A 82 18.17 4.17 -1.69
N PRO A 83 17.95 3.18 -0.79
CA PRO A 83 17.60 3.45 0.60
C PRO A 83 18.66 4.26 1.35
N SER A 84 19.96 4.03 1.06
CA SER A 84 21.06 4.73 1.68
C SER A 84 21.16 6.19 1.22
N TYR A 85 20.91 6.47 -0.06
CA TYR A 85 20.91 7.84 -0.58
C TYR A 85 19.77 8.64 0.03
N ILE A 86 18.60 8.03 0.14
CA ILE A 86 17.46 8.66 0.81
C ILE A 86 17.78 8.96 2.27
N ALA A 87 18.37 8.00 2.99
CA ALA A 87 18.74 8.19 4.40
C ALA A 87 19.77 9.33 4.59
N LYS A 88 20.75 9.44 3.69
CA LYS A 88 21.77 10.49 3.72
C LYS A 88 21.20 11.90 3.58
N LEU A 89 20.09 12.08 2.88
CA LEU A 89 19.41 13.38 2.77
C LEU A 89 18.86 13.89 4.12
N PHE A 90 18.63 12.99 5.07
CA PHE A 90 18.10 13.34 6.39
C PHE A 90 19.16 13.33 7.48
N VAL A 91 20.04 12.32 7.47
CA VAL A 91 21.14 12.18 8.45
C VAL A 91 22.38 11.68 7.73
N SER A 92 23.36 12.58 7.50
CA SER A 92 24.56 12.28 6.71
C SER A 92 25.63 11.50 7.49
N ASN A 93 25.77 11.73 8.79
CA ASN A 93 26.95 11.34 9.57
C ASN A 93 26.77 10.16 10.56
N SER A 94 25.68 9.39 10.44
CA SER A 94 25.46 8.22 11.31
C SER A 94 25.41 6.92 10.49
N PRO A 95 26.46 6.09 10.51
CA PRO A 95 26.47 4.80 9.82
C PRO A 95 25.36 3.87 10.33
N MET A 96 25.10 3.87 11.61
CA MET A 96 24.05 3.07 12.25
C MET A 96 22.65 3.47 11.78
N TYR A 97 22.40 4.78 11.58
CA TYR A 97 21.15 5.27 11.01
C TYR A 97 20.96 4.79 9.57
N GLN A 98 22.02 4.84 8.75
CA GLN A 98 21.94 4.39 7.36
C GLN A 98 21.72 2.87 7.24
N GLU A 99 22.34 2.08 8.12
CA GLU A 99 22.15 0.64 8.17
C GLU A 99 20.69 0.29 8.54
N PHE A 100 20.18 0.94 9.57
CA PHE A 100 18.79 0.72 10.00
C PHE A 100 17.79 1.22 8.95
N ALA A 101 18.07 2.33 8.25
CA ALA A 101 17.25 2.81 7.14
C ALA A 101 17.15 1.78 6.01
N LYS A 102 18.28 1.14 5.63
CA LYS A 102 18.28 0.05 4.65
C LYS A 102 17.36 -1.10 5.09
N LEU A 103 17.45 -1.49 6.36
CA LEU A 103 16.61 -2.53 6.93
C LEU A 103 15.12 -2.13 6.85
N CYS A 104 14.79 -0.90 7.27
CA CYS A 104 13.42 -0.38 7.25
C CYS A 104 12.85 -0.38 5.82
N PHE A 105 13.53 0.24 4.86
CA PHE A 105 13.03 0.32 3.49
C PHE A 105 12.88 -1.06 2.87
N ARG A 106 13.90 -1.91 2.95
CA ARG A 106 13.89 -3.22 2.34
C ARG A 106 12.88 -4.18 2.95
N THR A 107 12.60 -4.03 4.24
CA THR A 107 11.63 -4.90 4.92
C THR A 107 10.21 -4.35 4.79
N TYR A 108 9.99 -3.10 5.16
CA TYR A 108 8.64 -2.52 5.19
C TYR A 108 8.06 -2.31 3.78
N MET A 109 8.90 -1.92 2.81
CA MET A 109 8.48 -1.64 1.42
C MET A 109 8.66 -2.84 0.48
N MET A 110 8.93 -4.04 1.01
CA MET A 110 9.27 -5.24 0.22
C MET A 110 8.21 -5.59 -0.84
N VAL A 111 6.94 -5.36 -0.58
CA VAL A 111 5.83 -5.65 -1.51
C VAL A 111 5.13 -4.39 -2.01
N PHE A 112 5.80 -3.24 -1.95
CA PHE A 112 5.19 -1.96 -2.35
C PHE A 112 4.69 -1.95 -3.80
N PHE A 113 5.24 -2.81 -4.66
CA PHE A 113 4.83 -2.95 -6.06
C PHE A 113 3.36 -3.36 -6.25
N ILE A 114 2.72 -3.99 -5.26
CA ILE A 114 1.29 -4.33 -5.29
C ILE A 114 0.41 -3.35 -4.51
N TYR A 115 1.02 -2.37 -3.83
CA TYR A 115 0.34 -1.49 -2.88
C TYR A 115 -0.77 -0.63 -3.51
N GLY A 116 -0.56 -0.10 -4.71
CA GLY A 116 -1.51 0.79 -5.39
C GLY A 116 -2.78 0.10 -5.91
N MET A 117 -2.72 -1.20 -6.15
CA MET A 117 -3.81 -1.93 -6.79
C MET A 117 -5.08 -2.04 -5.91
N PRO A 118 -5.01 -2.40 -4.61
CA PRO A 118 -6.17 -2.38 -3.72
C PRO A 118 -6.78 -0.98 -3.58
N MET A 119 -5.97 0.05 -3.65
CA MET A 119 -6.40 1.44 -3.54
C MET A 119 -7.27 1.86 -4.74
N VAL A 120 -6.81 1.58 -5.96
CA VAL A 120 -7.59 1.80 -7.19
C VAL A 120 -8.85 0.96 -7.20
N THR A 121 -8.80 -0.28 -6.71
CA THR A 121 -9.95 -1.17 -6.61
C THR A 121 -10.99 -0.65 -5.60
N SER A 122 -10.55 -0.10 -4.46
CA SER A 122 -11.43 0.54 -3.49
C SER A 122 -12.14 1.77 -4.09
N SER A 123 -11.39 2.64 -4.76
CA SER A 123 -11.92 3.81 -5.47
C SER A 123 -12.92 3.43 -6.58
N PHE A 124 -12.63 2.36 -7.31
CA PHE A 124 -13.54 1.79 -8.30
C PHE A 124 -14.87 1.36 -7.68
N PHE A 125 -14.86 0.62 -6.56
CA PHE A 125 -16.11 0.23 -5.89
C PHE A 125 -16.91 1.43 -5.37
N GLN A 126 -16.25 2.50 -4.93
CA GLN A 126 -16.93 3.75 -4.57
C GLN A 126 -17.63 4.37 -5.79
N ALA A 127 -16.92 4.44 -6.91
CA ALA A 127 -17.43 5.03 -8.15
C ALA A 127 -18.66 4.31 -8.72
N ILE A 128 -18.74 2.98 -8.59
CA ILE A 128 -19.87 2.18 -9.08
C ILE A 128 -20.99 2.00 -8.04
N GLY A 129 -20.99 2.80 -6.96
CA GLY A 129 -22.04 2.78 -5.95
C GLY A 129 -22.05 1.54 -5.04
N LYS A 130 -20.88 0.92 -4.80
CA LYS A 130 -20.70 -0.22 -3.88
C LYS A 130 -19.81 0.12 -2.70
N PRO A 131 -20.21 1.10 -1.85
CA PRO A 131 -19.36 1.62 -0.77
C PRO A 131 -18.99 0.56 0.28
N SER A 132 -19.84 -0.45 0.52
CA SER A 132 -19.55 -1.53 1.47
C SER A 132 -18.29 -2.32 1.07
N LYS A 133 -18.10 -2.61 -0.24
CA LYS A 133 -16.89 -3.29 -0.73
C LYS A 133 -15.66 -2.41 -0.63
N ALA A 134 -15.81 -1.12 -0.92
CA ALA A 134 -14.75 -0.14 -0.77
C ALA A 134 -14.31 0.02 0.69
N LEU A 135 -15.27 0.11 1.61
CA LEU A 135 -15.02 0.19 3.05
C LEU A 135 -14.31 -1.07 3.56
N LEU A 136 -14.77 -2.25 3.13
CA LEU A 136 -14.12 -3.52 3.47
C LEU A 136 -12.65 -3.51 3.05
N LEU A 137 -12.32 -3.09 1.83
CA LEU A 137 -10.93 -3.01 1.37
C LEU A 137 -10.09 -2.02 2.16
N SER A 138 -10.63 -0.83 2.44
CA SER A 138 -9.91 0.20 3.20
C SER A 138 -9.66 -0.24 4.64
N LEU A 139 -10.64 -0.85 5.30
CA LEU A 139 -10.50 -1.37 6.66
C LEU A 139 -9.65 -2.64 6.73
N SER A 140 -9.71 -3.50 5.69
CA SER A 140 -8.95 -4.74 5.66
C SER A 140 -7.46 -4.49 5.88
N ARG A 141 -6.89 -3.53 5.18
CA ARG A 141 -5.47 -3.19 5.31
C ARG A 141 -5.12 -2.70 6.71
N GLN A 142 -5.85 -1.71 7.21
CA GLN A 142 -5.46 -0.99 8.43
C GLN A 142 -5.93 -1.71 9.69
N ALA A 143 -7.22 -2.00 9.78
CA ALA A 143 -7.84 -2.52 10.99
C ALA A 143 -7.73 -4.04 11.13
N PHE A 144 -7.95 -4.79 10.03
CA PHE A 144 -7.99 -6.24 10.11
C PHE A 144 -6.64 -6.91 9.94
N PHE A 145 -5.72 -6.31 9.15
CA PHE A 145 -4.42 -6.92 8.92
C PHE A 145 -3.30 -6.17 9.61
N LEU A 146 -3.06 -4.88 9.34
CA LEU A 146 -1.87 -4.19 9.81
C LEU A 146 -1.81 -4.10 11.35
N ILE A 147 -2.89 -3.69 12.01
CA ILE A 147 -2.89 -3.54 13.47
C ILE A 147 -2.69 -4.88 14.17
N PRO A 148 -3.50 -5.94 13.91
CA PRO A 148 -3.31 -7.23 14.57
C PRO A 148 -1.94 -7.86 14.28
N LEU A 149 -1.52 -7.87 13.00
CA LEU A 149 -0.23 -8.43 12.60
C LEU A 149 0.93 -7.68 13.22
N SER A 150 0.86 -6.35 13.32
CA SER A 150 1.91 -5.57 13.94
C SER A 150 2.06 -5.88 15.44
N LEU A 151 0.96 -6.12 16.13
CA LEU A 151 1.00 -6.53 17.55
C LEU A 151 1.53 -7.96 17.72
N ILE A 152 1.01 -8.90 16.95
CA ILE A 152 1.41 -10.32 17.04
C ILE A 152 2.86 -10.52 16.62
N LEU A 153 3.25 -10.01 15.44
CA LEU A 153 4.60 -10.21 14.93
C LEU A 153 5.65 -9.45 15.75
N SER A 154 5.32 -8.27 16.30
CA SER A 154 6.25 -7.54 17.13
C SER A 154 6.45 -8.20 18.50
N SER A 155 5.46 -8.89 19.06
CA SER A 155 5.63 -9.65 20.30
C SER A 155 6.54 -10.86 20.11
N GLN A 156 6.56 -11.48 18.92
CA GLN A 156 7.38 -12.66 18.62
C GLN A 156 8.77 -12.31 18.08
N PHE A 157 8.87 -11.33 17.20
CA PHE A 157 10.09 -11.00 16.45
C PHE A 157 10.61 -9.59 16.74
N GLY A 158 10.06 -8.90 17.75
CA GLY A 158 10.48 -7.56 18.15
C GLY A 158 10.35 -6.54 17.02
N LEU A 159 11.38 -5.71 16.84
CA LEU A 159 11.41 -4.64 15.84
C LEU A 159 11.26 -5.13 14.39
N LYS A 160 11.87 -6.27 14.05
CA LYS A 160 11.74 -6.88 12.72
C LYS A 160 10.29 -7.32 12.45
N GLY A 161 9.62 -7.89 13.47
CA GLY A 161 8.21 -8.26 13.36
C GLY A 161 7.29 -7.08 13.06
N ALA A 162 7.52 -5.93 13.71
CA ALA A 162 6.78 -4.71 13.44
C ALA A 162 6.97 -4.20 11.99
N LEU A 163 8.16 -4.38 11.41
CA LEU A 163 8.45 -4.01 10.02
C LEU A 163 7.82 -4.98 9.01
N ILE A 164 7.82 -6.28 9.30
CA ILE A 164 7.27 -7.33 8.41
C ILE A 164 5.73 -7.29 8.38
N ALA A 165 5.08 -6.76 9.40
CA ALA A 165 3.62 -6.67 9.46
C ALA A 165 3.01 -5.93 8.26
N ALA A 166 3.67 -4.88 7.76
CA ALA A 166 3.16 -4.10 6.63
C ALA A 166 3.14 -4.88 5.30
N PRO A 167 4.24 -5.52 4.85
CA PRO A 167 4.20 -6.30 3.62
C PRO A 167 3.21 -7.48 3.69
N VAL A 168 3.06 -8.12 4.85
CA VAL A 168 2.05 -9.18 5.02
C VAL A 168 0.63 -8.59 4.89
N ALA A 169 0.34 -7.48 5.56
CA ALA A 169 -0.95 -6.80 5.46
C ALA A 169 -1.27 -6.35 4.03
N ASP A 170 -0.29 -5.79 3.31
CA ASP A 170 -0.44 -5.35 1.92
C ASP A 170 -0.73 -6.53 0.98
N THR A 171 -0.04 -7.66 1.18
CA THR A 171 -0.27 -8.89 0.40
C THR A 171 -1.67 -9.44 0.63
N LEU A 172 -2.12 -9.54 1.88
CA LEU A 172 -3.46 -10.01 2.21
C LEU A 172 -4.54 -9.08 1.65
N THR A 173 -4.33 -7.77 1.76
CA THR A 173 -5.27 -6.77 1.19
C THR A 173 -5.34 -6.88 -0.33
N PHE A 174 -4.22 -7.09 -0.99
CA PHE A 174 -4.17 -7.33 -2.43
C PHE A 174 -4.97 -8.57 -2.84
N ILE A 175 -4.83 -9.68 -2.11
CA ILE A 175 -5.59 -10.91 -2.36
C ILE A 175 -7.10 -10.64 -2.22
N VAL A 176 -7.52 -9.95 -1.16
CA VAL A 176 -8.94 -9.58 -0.96
C VAL A 176 -9.43 -8.70 -2.11
N ALA A 177 -8.64 -7.71 -2.55
CA ALA A 177 -9.00 -6.85 -3.67
C ALA A 177 -9.19 -7.64 -4.96
N MET A 178 -8.27 -8.57 -5.26
CA MET A 178 -8.36 -9.43 -6.45
C MET A 178 -9.60 -10.35 -6.42
N ILE A 179 -9.91 -10.94 -5.27
CA ILE A 179 -11.11 -11.76 -5.12
C ILE A 179 -12.36 -10.94 -5.39
N LEU A 180 -12.47 -9.75 -4.78
CA LEU A 180 -13.66 -8.90 -4.93
C LEU A 180 -13.85 -8.40 -6.36
N ILE A 181 -12.77 -8.00 -7.07
CA ILE A 181 -12.89 -7.49 -8.43
C ILE A 181 -13.19 -8.60 -9.43
N ILE A 182 -12.57 -9.77 -9.28
CA ILE A 182 -12.87 -10.94 -10.12
C ILE A 182 -14.32 -11.36 -9.96
N TYR A 183 -14.82 -11.41 -8.71
CA TYR A 183 -16.22 -11.70 -8.44
C TYR A 183 -17.16 -10.67 -9.07
N GLU A 184 -16.81 -9.39 -8.99
CA GLU A 184 -17.61 -8.31 -9.58
C GLU A 184 -17.72 -8.43 -11.11
N PHE A 185 -16.61 -8.64 -11.80
CA PHE A 185 -16.63 -8.77 -13.26
C PHE A 185 -17.27 -10.08 -13.74
N ARG A 186 -17.16 -11.17 -12.97
CA ARG A 186 -17.91 -12.39 -13.25
C ARG A 186 -19.42 -12.17 -13.14
N THR A 187 -19.86 -11.44 -12.11
CA THR A 187 -21.27 -11.07 -11.94
C THR A 187 -21.80 -10.22 -13.09
N TRP A 188 -20.98 -9.29 -13.62
CA TRP A 188 -21.36 -8.48 -14.78
C TRP A 188 -21.52 -9.34 -16.04
N LYS A 189 -20.63 -10.29 -16.25
CA LYS A 189 -20.73 -11.24 -17.37
C LYS A 189 -22.01 -12.10 -17.27
N THR A 190 -22.33 -12.62 -16.11
CA THR A 190 -23.53 -13.42 -15.89
C THR A 190 -24.82 -12.62 -16.10
N LYS A 191 -24.80 -11.31 -15.81
CA LYS A 191 -25.95 -10.42 -16.01
C LYS A 191 -26.04 -9.86 -17.44
N GLY A 192 -25.14 -10.26 -18.33
CA GLY A 192 -25.10 -9.77 -19.72
C GLY A 192 -24.72 -8.29 -19.85
N PHE A 193 -23.96 -7.74 -18.88
CA PHE A 193 -23.51 -6.35 -18.92
C PHE A 193 -22.25 -6.16 -19.78
N ILE A 194 -21.46 -7.23 -19.96
CA ILE A 194 -20.23 -7.31 -20.75
C ILE A 194 -20.07 -8.73 -21.32
#